data_41fa09570aa923dcf897ea1bafce64c6
#
_entry.id   41fa09570aa923dcf897ea1bafce64c6
#
_cell.length_a   1.000
_cell.length_b   1.000
_cell.length_c   1.000
_cell.angle_alpha   90.00
_cell.angle_beta   90.00
_cell.angle_gamma   90.00
#
_symmetry.space_group_name_H-M   'P 1'
#
loop_
_entity.id
_entity.type
_entity.pdbx_description
1 polymer ?
#
loop_
_entity_poly.entity_id
_entity_poly.type
_entity_poly.pdbx_seq_one_letter_code
_entity_poly.pdbx_strand_id
1 'polypeptide(L)'
;MLELTKTALDTYHPDTVIPVDFLVRGNRYRGKELSFKSRDGQFTFTSPSPAKLLPKIILQDPSSLVKDFKEITVQEIIAFLADVGQVLEFDSNPLMQEACRLSIPFNGLTPSIIEASYRQVPSFFTESVLKTMVENEIGIRFLDGWIDVPVPGGRAEVRAYGAKALHIIAGNVPLVAALSIIRGALTKSDNIIKLPSNDPLTATAILATMRDVDKTHPVVKHFSTVYWKGGDQEFERRLVTPFNLEKIIAWGGHSSIRNIKQLVGPGIDLITLDPKFSISIIGEDAFETEEEISRVAFLAALDSAAYNQEACVTSRTHFVKTTPEKASIYARYLYQFMQEQDPSLSTKPKSFPASLKENIESLRYLKDFYEVIGGEHGEGAVITSLAGEPVEFFPSCKTVNVIPVDDYQEALERVTIATQTVGIYPENLKEELIDELVARGVQRFVSLGRAATGSIGAPHDAIEPMRRACKWIVNEIGYP
;
A
#
# COMPACT_ATOMS: atom_id res chain seq x y z
N MET A 1 -12.95 -23.02 12.51
CA MET A 1 -12.31 -21.84 11.90
C MET A 1 -12.94 -20.49 12.34
N LEU A 2 -14.24 -20.39 12.54
CA LEU A 2 -14.92 -19.18 13.07
C LEU A 2 -14.78 -18.96 14.60
N GLU A 3 -14.30 -19.94 15.35
CA GLU A 3 -14.16 -19.84 16.82
C GLU A 3 -12.90 -19.10 17.28
N LEU A 4 -11.83 -19.09 16.49
CA LEU A 4 -10.59 -18.36 16.83
C LEU A 4 -10.74 -16.84 16.73
N THR A 5 -11.62 -16.35 15.84
CA THR A 5 -11.85 -14.91 15.63
C THR A 5 -12.70 -14.26 16.72
N LYS A 6 -13.62 -14.99 17.34
CA LYS A 6 -14.41 -14.47 18.47
C LYS A 6 -13.60 -14.34 19.76
N THR A 7 -12.70 -15.29 20.01
CA THR A 7 -11.85 -15.30 21.23
C THR A 7 -10.76 -14.23 21.20
N ALA A 8 -10.31 -13.75 20.03
CA ALA A 8 -9.23 -12.77 19.93
C ALA A 8 -9.66 -11.33 20.30
N LEU A 9 -10.90 -10.95 20.02
CA LEU A 9 -11.42 -9.61 20.37
C LEU A 9 -11.79 -9.49 21.86
N ASP A 10 -12.23 -10.58 22.48
CA ASP A 10 -12.64 -10.60 23.91
C ASP A 10 -11.43 -10.62 24.87
N THR A 11 -10.20 -10.82 24.36
CA THR A 11 -9.00 -10.96 25.19
C THR A 11 -8.16 -9.67 25.34
N TYR A 12 -8.46 -8.60 24.60
CA TYR A 12 -7.72 -7.34 24.73
C TYR A 12 -8.43 -6.35 25.66
N HIS A 13 -7.97 -6.32 26.90
CA HIS A 13 -8.28 -5.22 27.81
C HIS A 13 -7.62 -3.92 27.30
N PRO A 14 -8.28 -2.75 27.38
CA PRO A 14 -7.70 -1.45 27.02
C PRO A 14 -6.36 -1.17 27.71
N ASP A 15 -6.12 -1.78 28.86
CA ASP A 15 -4.89 -1.66 29.65
C ASP A 15 -3.74 -2.57 29.17
N THR A 16 -3.97 -3.41 28.15
CA THR A 16 -2.91 -4.28 27.62
C THR A 16 -1.86 -3.46 26.88
N VAL A 17 -0.62 -3.51 27.39
CA VAL A 17 0.52 -2.86 26.74
C VAL A 17 1.23 -3.85 25.84
N ILE A 18 1.27 -3.58 24.53
CA ILE A 18 1.87 -4.46 23.53
C ILE A 18 3.33 -4.08 23.30
N PRO A 19 4.30 -5.00 23.49
CA PRO A 19 5.70 -4.71 23.19
C PRO A 19 5.94 -4.78 21.69
N VAL A 20 6.55 -3.73 21.14
CA VAL A 20 7.03 -3.65 19.74
C VAL A 20 8.56 -3.71 19.80
N ASP A 21 9.09 -4.87 19.45
CA ASP A 21 10.54 -5.06 19.38
C ASP A 21 11.10 -4.47 18.08
N PHE A 22 12.36 -4.04 18.11
CA PHE A 22 13.10 -3.70 16.90
C PHE A 22 13.98 -4.87 16.47
N LEU A 23 14.05 -5.08 15.17
CA LEU A 23 15.06 -5.92 14.57
C LEU A 23 16.08 -4.99 13.87
N VAL A 24 17.32 -4.99 14.32
CA VAL A 24 18.36 -4.13 13.77
C VAL A 24 19.49 -5.02 13.28
N ARG A 25 19.70 -5.11 11.97
CA ARG A 25 20.77 -5.89 11.35
C ARG A 25 20.83 -7.34 11.87
N GLY A 26 19.67 -8.02 11.85
CA GLY A 26 19.51 -9.38 12.34
C GLY A 26 19.54 -9.56 13.87
N ASN A 27 19.69 -8.50 14.66
CA ASN A 27 19.66 -8.55 16.11
C ASN A 27 18.35 -7.97 16.66
N ARG A 28 17.71 -8.71 17.58
CA ARG A 28 16.45 -8.31 18.21
C ARG A 28 16.73 -7.44 19.43
N TYR A 29 16.10 -6.27 19.47
CA TYR A 29 16.13 -5.36 20.61
C TYR A 29 14.76 -5.29 21.25
N ARG A 30 14.68 -5.73 22.47
CA ARG A 30 13.49 -5.67 23.31
C ARG A 30 13.60 -4.48 24.26
N GLY A 31 12.50 -3.78 24.48
CA GLY A 31 12.51 -2.70 25.44
C GLY A 31 11.14 -2.09 25.67
N LYS A 32 11.00 -1.52 26.85
CA LYS A 32 9.80 -0.80 27.29
C LYS A 32 10.17 0.64 27.63
N GLU A 33 11.13 1.22 26.88
CA GLU A 33 11.69 2.52 27.23
C GLU A 33 10.76 3.67 26.86
N LEU A 34 10.07 3.52 25.73
CA LEU A 34 9.14 4.52 25.21
C LEU A 34 7.74 3.92 25.13
N SER A 35 6.73 4.72 25.44
CA SER A 35 5.32 4.34 25.38
C SER A 35 4.59 5.21 24.37
N PHE A 36 3.76 4.60 23.52
CA PHE A 36 3.00 5.26 22.48
C PHE A 36 1.56 4.79 22.49
N LYS A 37 0.67 5.66 22.00
CA LYS A 37 -0.74 5.32 21.76
C LYS A 37 -0.94 4.89 20.31
N SER A 38 -1.91 3.98 20.10
CA SER A 38 -2.46 3.70 18.78
C SER A 38 -3.03 4.97 18.16
N ARG A 39 -3.31 4.92 16.84
CA ARG A 39 -3.83 6.09 16.10
C ARG A 39 -5.17 6.60 16.66
N ASP A 40 -6.02 5.71 17.15
CA ASP A 40 -7.29 5.99 17.82
C ASP A 40 -7.18 6.30 19.32
N GLY A 41 -5.97 6.20 19.89
CA GLY A 41 -5.69 6.45 21.31
C GLY A 41 -6.13 5.36 22.27
N GLN A 42 -6.77 4.29 21.79
CA GLN A 42 -7.38 3.25 22.65
C GLN A 42 -6.35 2.26 23.22
N PHE A 43 -5.30 1.95 22.46
CA PHE A 43 -4.30 0.97 22.86
C PHE A 43 -2.94 1.60 23.06
N THR A 44 -2.14 0.94 23.90
CA THR A 44 -0.76 1.37 24.20
C THR A 44 0.22 0.32 23.73
N PHE A 45 1.31 0.76 23.12
CA PHE A 45 2.45 -0.11 22.84
C PHE A 45 3.75 0.53 23.33
N THR A 46 4.74 -0.29 23.58
CA THR A 46 6.06 0.14 24.04
C THR A 46 7.14 -0.31 23.07
N SER A 47 8.24 0.45 22.99
CA SER A 47 9.38 0.08 22.17
C SER A 47 10.70 0.47 22.80
N PRO A 48 11.84 -0.06 22.28
CA PRO A 48 13.16 0.50 22.56
C PRO A 48 13.26 1.96 22.11
N SER A 49 14.23 2.69 22.62
CA SER A 49 14.54 4.05 22.15
C SER A 49 15.32 4.01 20.83
N PRO A 50 14.76 4.51 19.69
CA PRO A 50 15.49 4.56 18.43
C PRO A 50 16.69 5.51 18.51
N ALA A 51 16.63 6.56 19.32
CA ALA A 51 17.73 7.51 19.51
C ALA A 51 18.97 6.86 20.13
N LYS A 52 18.79 5.93 21.08
CA LYS A 52 19.89 5.14 21.66
C LYS A 52 20.46 4.12 20.70
N LEU A 53 19.64 3.61 19.79
CA LEU A 53 20.04 2.61 18.80
C LEU A 53 20.52 3.21 17.49
N LEU A 54 20.43 4.53 17.30
CA LEU A 54 20.79 5.21 16.06
C LEU A 54 22.17 4.78 15.51
N PRO A 55 23.26 4.68 16.29
CA PRO A 55 24.56 4.23 15.80
C PRO A 55 24.57 2.78 15.25
N LYS A 56 23.59 1.96 15.66
CA LYS A 56 23.43 0.58 15.16
C LYS A 56 22.47 0.48 13.98
N ILE A 57 21.53 1.42 13.89
CA ILE A 57 20.54 1.51 12.82
C ILE A 57 21.20 2.00 11.54
N ILE A 58 21.97 3.08 11.59
CA ILE A 58 22.65 3.64 10.43
C ILE A 58 23.85 2.77 10.02
N LEU A 59 24.15 2.76 8.72
CA LEU A 59 25.31 2.06 8.19
C LEU A 59 26.57 2.88 8.45
N GLN A 60 27.46 2.38 9.35
CA GLN A 60 28.66 3.10 9.76
C GLN A 60 29.75 3.10 8.68
N ASP A 61 29.92 1.96 7.98
CA ASP A 61 30.86 1.83 6.85
C ASP A 61 30.07 1.59 5.56
N PRO A 62 29.90 2.61 4.69
CA PRO A 62 29.20 2.44 3.41
C PRO A 62 29.83 1.40 2.49
N SER A 63 31.15 1.12 2.64
CA SER A 63 31.83 0.11 1.82
C SER A 63 31.35 -1.32 2.14
N SER A 64 30.81 -1.55 3.34
CA SER A 64 30.28 -2.85 3.73
C SER A 64 29.08 -3.27 2.88
N LEU A 65 28.23 -2.33 2.48
CA LEU A 65 27.10 -2.64 1.59
C LEU A 65 27.56 -3.23 0.26
N VAL A 66 28.55 -2.59 -0.36
CA VAL A 66 29.11 -3.08 -1.64
C VAL A 66 29.81 -4.41 -1.45
N LYS A 67 30.59 -4.57 -0.38
CA LYS A 67 31.35 -5.82 -0.09
C LYS A 67 30.40 -7.00 0.18
N ASP A 68 29.37 -6.80 1.00
CA ASP A 68 28.44 -7.86 1.39
C ASP A 68 27.58 -8.35 0.21
N PHE A 69 27.28 -7.47 -0.77
CA PHE A 69 26.50 -7.83 -1.96
C PHE A 69 27.32 -8.11 -3.22
N LYS A 70 28.66 -7.99 -3.17
CA LYS A 70 29.52 -8.12 -4.36
C LYS A 70 29.43 -9.47 -5.02
N GLU A 71 29.46 -10.52 -4.23
CA GLU A 71 29.51 -11.91 -4.71
C GLU A 71 28.12 -12.58 -4.75
N ILE A 72 27.07 -11.89 -4.33
CA ILE A 72 25.70 -12.40 -4.30
C ILE A 72 24.93 -11.90 -5.52
N THR A 73 24.46 -12.82 -6.31
CA THR A 73 23.60 -12.54 -7.46
C THR A 73 22.17 -12.22 -7.03
N VAL A 74 21.42 -11.54 -7.88
CA VAL A 74 19.98 -11.30 -7.66
C VAL A 74 19.23 -12.63 -7.61
N GLN A 75 19.65 -13.64 -8.39
CA GLN A 75 19.02 -14.96 -8.37
C GLN A 75 19.17 -15.65 -7.01
N GLU A 76 20.31 -15.51 -6.34
CA GLU A 76 20.52 -16.04 -4.98
C GLU A 76 19.66 -15.31 -3.95
N ILE A 77 19.46 -13.99 -4.10
CA ILE A 77 18.52 -13.21 -3.27
C ILE A 77 17.08 -13.66 -3.51
N ILE A 78 16.69 -13.91 -4.76
CA ILE A 78 15.37 -14.44 -5.12
C ILE A 78 15.16 -15.81 -4.47
N ALA A 79 16.14 -16.71 -4.55
CA ALA A 79 16.06 -18.04 -3.93
C ALA A 79 15.89 -17.92 -2.41
N PHE A 80 16.71 -17.09 -1.74
CA PHE A 80 16.58 -16.83 -0.31
C PHE A 80 15.18 -16.28 0.06
N LEU A 81 14.67 -15.30 -0.68
CA LEU A 81 13.34 -14.75 -0.42
C LEU A 81 12.24 -15.77 -0.69
N ALA A 82 12.40 -16.66 -1.68
CA ALA A 82 11.45 -17.75 -1.94
C ALA A 82 11.43 -18.77 -0.80
N ASP A 83 12.58 -19.12 -0.25
CA ASP A 83 12.68 -19.97 0.95
C ASP A 83 12.01 -19.30 2.15
N VAL A 84 12.22 -18.00 2.33
CA VAL A 84 11.50 -17.19 3.34
C VAL A 84 9.99 -17.25 3.11
N GLY A 85 9.54 -17.17 1.86
CA GLY A 85 8.12 -17.27 1.49
C GLY A 85 7.48 -18.57 1.96
N GLN A 86 8.20 -19.70 1.83
CA GLN A 86 7.70 -20.98 2.33
C GLN A 86 7.56 -21.00 3.86
N VAL A 87 8.48 -20.35 4.58
CA VAL A 87 8.43 -20.27 6.05
C VAL A 87 7.40 -19.22 6.52
N LEU A 88 7.05 -18.23 5.69
CA LEU A 88 6.03 -17.24 5.99
C LEU A 88 4.60 -17.77 5.95
N GLU A 89 4.38 -19.04 5.53
CA GLU A 89 3.06 -19.68 5.54
C GLU A 89 2.37 -19.53 6.88
N PHE A 90 1.21 -18.88 6.86
CA PHE A 90 0.54 -18.37 8.06
C PHE A 90 0.25 -19.44 9.11
N ASP A 91 -0.26 -20.62 8.67
CA ASP A 91 -0.67 -21.68 9.57
C ASP A 91 0.50 -22.36 10.29
N SER A 92 1.71 -22.24 9.76
CA SER A 92 2.93 -22.83 10.32
C SER A 92 3.90 -21.82 10.94
N ASN A 93 3.65 -20.50 10.79
CA ASN A 93 4.54 -19.45 11.27
C ASN A 93 4.00 -18.75 12.54
N PRO A 94 4.51 -19.07 13.73
CA PRO A 94 4.03 -18.46 14.98
C PRO A 94 4.31 -16.96 15.07
N LEU A 95 5.36 -16.43 14.42
CA LEU A 95 5.65 -15.00 14.41
C LEU A 95 4.61 -14.22 13.62
N MET A 96 4.17 -14.76 12.48
CA MET A 96 3.13 -14.15 11.65
C MET A 96 1.77 -14.24 12.35
N GLN A 97 1.44 -15.37 12.98
CA GLN A 97 0.22 -15.54 13.76
C GLN A 97 0.16 -14.56 14.94
N GLU A 98 1.26 -14.43 15.70
CA GLU A 98 1.33 -13.49 16.82
C GLU A 98 1.22 -12.04 16.33
N ALA A 99 1.94 -11.66 15.28
CA ALA A 99 1.87 -10.33 14.72
C ALA A 99 0.47 -10.00 14.20
N CYS A 100 -0.19 -10.91 13.51
CA CYS A 100 -1.58 -10.77 13.06
C CYS A 100 -2.51 -10.51 14.25
N ARG A 101 -2.48 -11.38 15.26
CA ARG A 101 -3.30 -11.26 16.46
C ARG A 101 -3.08 -9.93 17.19
N LEU A 102 -1.82 -9.52 17.35
CA LEU A 102 -1.46 -8.30 18.06
C LEU A 102 -1.71 -7.02 17.23
N SER A 103 -1.82 -7.12 15.91
CA SER A 103 -2.13 -5.99 15.03
C SER A 103 -3.62 -5.63 14.99
N ILE A 104 -4.51 -6.57 15.32
CA ILE A 104 -5.97 -6.35 15.30
C ILE A 104 -6.40 -5.08 16.05
N PRO A 105 -5.92 -4.78 17.27
CA PRO A 105 -6.31 -3.58 18.00
C PRO A 105 -5.88 -2.27 17.33
N PHE A 106 -4.78 -2.28 16.59
CA PHE A 106 -4.18 -1.06 16.00
C PHE A 106 -4.71 -0.74 14.61
N ASN A 107 -5.15 -1.76 13.87
CA ASN A 107 -5.54 -1.63 12.47
C ASN A 107 -7.01 -1.24 12.32
N GLY A 108 -7.33 -0.45 11.29
CA GLY A 108 -8.72 -0.09 10.94
C GLY A 108 -9.52 -1.23 10.32
N LEU A 109 -8.83 -2.24 9.79
CA LEU A 109 -9.45 -3.43 9.21
C LEU A 109 -10.02 -4.36 10.30
N THR A 110 -10.99 -5.17 9.92
CA THR A 110 -11.56 -6.21 10.79
C THR A 110 -10.66 -7.44 10.84
N PRO A 111 -10.79 -8.28 11.88
CA PRO A 111 -9.91 -9.44 12.07
C PRO A 111 -9.83 -10.37 10.87
N SER A 112 -10.96 -10.64 10.21
CA SER A 112 -11.00 -11.53 9.03
C SER A 112 -10.21 -11.00 7.85
N ILE A 113 -10.28 -9.68 7.59
CA ILE A 113 -9.53 -9.02 6.51
C ILE A 113 -8.04 -8.98 6.85
N ILE A 114 -7.69 -8.70 8.11
CA ILE A 114 -6.29 -8.70 8.56
C ILE A 114 -5.70 -10.10 8.38
N GLU A 115 -6.37 -11.14 8.88
CA GLU A 115 -5.89 -12.52 8.74
C GLU A 115 -5.73 -12.93 7.27
N ALA A 116 -6.72 -12.61 6.43
CA ALA A 116 -6.64 -12.86 4.99
C ALA A 116 -5.42 -12.16 4.35
N SER A 117 -5.13 -10.92 4.76
CA SER A 117 -3.97 -10.18 4.29
C SER A 117 -2.66 -10.83 4.73
N TYR A 118 -2.58 -11.33 5.97
CA TYR A 118 -1.40 -12.08 6.44
C TYR A 118 -1.21 -13.39 5.68
N ARG A 119 -2.29 -14.13 5.39
CA ARG A 119 -2.28 -15.34 4.57
C ARG A 119 -1.82 -15.10 3.13
N GLN A 120 -2.02 -13.88 2.63
CA GLN A 120 -1.60 -13.50 1.29
C GLN A 120 -0.10 -13.16 1.22
N VAL A 121 0.57 -12.81 2.32
CA VAL A 121 1.99 -12.38 2.34
C VAL A 121 2.91 -13.37 1.60
N PRO A 122 2.84 -14.70 1.81
CA PRO A 122 3.74 -15.64 1.14
C PRO A 122 3.68 -15.59 -0.38
N SER A 123 2.52 -15.27 -0.96
CA SER A 123 2.33 -15.22 -2.42
C SER A 123 3.21 -14.18 -3.11
N PHE A 124 3.65 -13.15 -2.39
CA PHE A 124 4.58 -12.12 -2.91
C PHE A 124 6.04 -12.59 -2.91
N PHE A 125 6.36 -13.63 -2.16
CA PHE A 125 7.71 -14.20 -2.02
C PHE A 125 7.95 -15.39 -2.94
N THR A 126 7.09 -15.64 -3.93
CA THR A 126 7.33 -16.70 -4.92
C THR A 126 8.41 -16.28 -5.92
N GLU A 127 9.23 -17.25 -6.37
CA GLU A 127 10.33 -16.98 -7.30
C GLU A 127 9.85 -16.25 -8.56
N SER A 128 8.70 -16.65 -9.12
CA SER A 128 8.15 -16.04 -10.33
C SER A 128 7.76 -14.56 -10.13
N VAL A 129 7.15 -14.23 -8.99
CA VAL A 129 6.77 -12.85 -8.64
C VAL A 129 8.02 -11.99 -8.43
N LEU A 130 8.98 -12.48 -7.64
CA LEU A 130 10.23 -11.76 -7.34
C LEU A 130 11.04 -11.47 -8.60
N LYS A 131 11.19 -12.49 -9.48
CA LYS A 131 11.86 -12.35 -10.76
C LYS A 131 11.17 -11.35 -11.68
N THR A 132 9.84 -11.44 -11.79
CA THR A 132 9.04 -10.48 -12.58
C THR A 132 9.22 -9.06 -12.10
N MET A 133 9.19 -8.82 -10.78
CA MET A 133 9.38 -7.50 -10.20
C MET A 133 10.73 -6.89 -10.60
N VAL A 134 11.82 -7.61 -10.35
CA VAL A 134 13.15 -7.06 -10.59
C VAL A 134 13.47 -6.92 -12.07
N GLU A 135 13.03 -7.88 -12.90
CA GLU A 135 13.30 -7.84 -14.33
C GLU A 135 12.56 -6.69 -15.01
N ASN A 136 11.29 -6.48 -14.67
CA ASN A 136 10.49 -5.42 -15.27
C ASN A 136 10.89 -4.01 -14.82
N GLU A 137 11.22 -3.84 -13.51
CA GLU A 137 11.50 -2.49 -12.99
C GLU A 137 12.97 -2.05 -13.18
N ILE A 138 13.93 -2.99 -13.23
CA ILE A 138 15.37 -2.68 -13.26
C ILE A 138 16.08 -3.43 -14.38
N GLY A 139 15.81 -4.73 -14.53
CA GLY A 139 16.61 -5.70 -15.25
C GLY A 139 17.73 -6.29 -14.39
N ILE A 140 17.69 -7.60 -14.13
CA ILE A 140 18.63 -8.32 -13.24
C ILE A 140 20.09 -8.05 -13.63
N ARG A 141 20.38 -8.02 -14.93
CA ARG A 141 21.74 -7.78 -15.46
C ARG A 141 22.39 -6.49 -14.93
N PHE A 142 21.62 -5.44 -14.70
CA PHE A 142 22.15 -4.16 -14.20
C PHE A 142 22.53 -4.21 -12.71
N LEU A 143 21.92 -5.08 -11.93
CA LEU A 143 22.25 -5.27 -10.51
C LEU A 143 23.45 -6.21 -10.31
N ASP A 144 23.67 -7.16 -11.22
CA ASP A 144 24.69 -8.18 -11.08
C ASP A 144 25.98 -7.83 -11.83
N GLY A 145 25.94 -6.89 -12.79
CA GLY A 145 27.12 -6.53 -13.57
C GLY A 145 27.09 -5.14 -14.17
N TRP A 146 28.21 -4.79 -14.78
CA TRP A 146 28.36 -3.63 -15.66
C TRP A 146 27.85 -3.97 -17.04
N ILE A 147 26.98 -3.15 -17.60
CA ILE A 147 26.35 -3.35 -18.91
C ILE A 147 26.77 -2.26 -19.86
N ASP A 148 27.32 -2.65 -20.99
CA ASP A 148 27.67 -1.75 -22.08
C ASP A 148 26.41 -1.02 -22.61
N VAL A 149 26.49 0.29 -22.66
CA VAL A 149 25.47 1.15 -23.28
C VAL A 149 26.10 2.06 -24.34
N PRO A 150 25.52 2.19 -25.51
CA PRO A 150 26.00 3.14 -26.52
C PRO A 150 25.73 4.57 -26.05
N VAL A 151 26.74 5.42 -26.15
CA VAL A 151 26.62 6.87 -25.88
C VAL A 151 27.15 7.64 -27.08
N PRO A 152 26.64 8.87 -27.36
CA PRO A 152 27.20 9.68 -28.42
C PRO A 152 28.69 9.90 -28.20
N GLY A 153 29.51 9.52 -29.16
CA GLY A 153 30.94 9.68 -29.09
C GLY A 153 31.70 8.59 -28.36
N GLY A 154 31.10 7.45 -27.97
CA GLY A 154 31.82 6.38 -27.31
C GLY A 154 30.96 5.25 -26.73
N ARG A 155 31.53 4.63 -25.69
CA ARG A 155 30.91 3.58 -24.91
C ARG A 155 30.94 3.96 -23.43
N ALA A 156 29.92 3.56 -22.71
CA ALA A 156 29.90 3.61 -21.26
C ALA A 156 29.38 2.28 -20.72
N GLU A 157 29.77 1.94 -19.52
CA GLU A 157 29.18 0.86 -18.76
C GLU A 157 28.25 1.43 -17.69
N VAL A 158 27.10 0.82 -17.51
CA VAL A 158 26.11 1.22 -16.50
C VAL A 158 25.84 0.07 -15.55
N ARG A 159 25.77 0.36 -14.25
CA ARG A 159 25.41 -0.59 -13.21
C ARG A 159 24.49 0.06 -12.17
N ALA A 160 23.49 -0.70 -11.69
CA ALA A 160 22.64 -0.33 -10.58
C ALA A 160 23.24 -0.83 -9.26
N TYR A 161 23.29 0.04 -8.25
CA TYR A 161 23.75 -0.28 -6.90
C TYR A 161 22.67 0.02 -5.88
N GLY A 162 22.66 -0.74 -4.79
CA GLY A 162 21.81 -0.46 -3.63
C GLY A 162 22.16 0.88 -2.97
N ALA A 163 21.19 1.46 -2.34
CA ALA A 163 21.28 2.72 -1.60
C ALA A 163 21.09 2.52 -0.09
N LYS A 164 21.49 3.50 0.71
CA LYS A 164 21.06 3.63 2.10
C LYS A 164 19.64 4.21 2.09
N ALA A 165 18.64 3.37 2.36
CA ALA A 165 17.24 3.69 2.16
C ALA A 165 16.44 3.70 3.49
N LEU A 166 15.59 4.71 3.64
CA LEU A 166 14.57 4.76 4.68
C LEU A 166 13.20 4.51 4.03
N HIS A 167 12.51 3.48 4.49
CA HIS A 167 11.14 3.19 4.09
C HIS A 167 10.18 3.66 5.18
N ILE A 168 9.37 4.65 4.91
CA ILE A 168 8.24 5.08 5.75
C ILE A 168 7.01 4.39 5.19
N ILE A 169 6.58 3.30 5.83
CA ILE A 169 5.51 2.46 5.32
C ILE A 169 4.14 2.85 5.89
N ALA A 170 3.09 2.65 5.09
CA ALA A 170 1.72 2.77 5.56
C ALA A 170 1.30 1.47 6.27
N GLY A 171 0.42 1.57 7.25
CA GLY A 171 -0.07 0.43 8.02
C GLY A 171 -1.55 0.12 7.80
N ASN A 172 -2.14 0.62 6.71
CA ASN A 172 -3.53 0.33 6.37
C ASN A 172 -3.72 -1.13 5.91
N VAL A 173 -2.74 -1.68 5.18
CA VAL A 173 -2.76 -3.07 4.72
C VAL A 173 -1.38 -3.72 4.99
N PRO A 174 -1.32 -4.90 5.64
CA PRO A 174 -0.06 -5.62 5.95
C PRO A 174 0.86 -5.86 4.74
N LEU A 175 0.29 -6.00 3.55
CA LEU A 175 1.04 -6.26 2.31
C LEU A 175 2.04 -5.15 1.94
N VAL A 176 1.83 -3.91 2.40
CA VAL A 176 2.76 -2.79 2.17
C VAL A 176 4.12 -3.06 2.83
N ALA A 177 4.14 -3.68 4.00
CA ALA A 177 5.37 -4.08 4.67
C ALA A 177 6.14 -5.13 3.84
N ALA A 178 5.44 -6.16 3.33
CA ALA A 178 6.02 -7.20 2.48
C ALA A 178 6.65 -6.61 1.20
N LEU A 179 5.92 -5.76 0.47
CA LEU A 179 6.40 -5.11 -0.75
C LEU A 179 7.63 -4.23 -0.49
N SER A 180 7.64 -3.47 0.61
CA SER A 180 8.77 -2.62 0.97
C SER A 180 10.02 -3.43 1.27
N ILE A 181 9.88 -4.56 1.98
CA ILE A 181 10.97 -5.48 2.28
C ILE A 181 11.50 -6.14 1.01
N ILE A 182 10.62 -6.67 0.15
CA ILE A 182 11.01 -7.31 -1.12
C ILE A 182 11.78 -6.33 -1.99
N ARG A 183 11.25 -5.12 -2.20
CA ARG A 183 11.90 -4.09 -3.02
C ARG A 183 13.26 -3.70 -2.48
N GLY A 184 13.38 -3.49 -1.17
CA GLY A 184 14.65 -3.20 -0.52
C GLY A 184 15.67 -4.32 -0.64
N ALA A 185 15.27 -5.58 -0.53
CA ALA A 185 16.14 -6.74 -0.68
C ALA A 185 16.64 -6.91 -2.12
N LEU A 186 15.74 -6.89 -3.09
CA LEU A 186 16.05 -7.07 -4.51
C LEU A 186 16.94 -5.95 -5.07
N THR A 187 16.88 -4.74 -4.50
CA THR A 187 17.75 -3.62 -4.88
C THR A 187 19.13 -3.67 -4.21
N LYS A 188 19.44 -4.69 -3.42
CA LYS A 188 20.72 -4.82 -2.66
C LYS A 188 21.00 -3.58 -1.78
N SER A 189 19.96 -3.00 -1.19
CA SER A 189 20.01 -1.75 -0.40
C SER A 189 20.20 -2.01 1.09
N ASP A 190 20.71 -1.00 1.80
CA ASP A 190 20.68 -0.95 3.26
C ASP A 190 19.41 -0.24 3.72
N ASN A 191 18.52 -0.97 4.40
CA ASN A 191 17.12 -0.58 4.56
C ASN A 191 16.76 -0.34 6.02
N ILE A 192 16.19 0.81 6.30
CA ILE A 192 15.57 1.14 7.57
C ILE A 192 14.06 1.22 7.33
N ILE A 193 13.29 0.35 7.97
CA ILE A 193 11.82 0.35 7.91
C ILE A 193 11.26 1.09 9.11
N LYS A 194 10.66 2.25 8.88
CA LYS A 194 9.88 2.96 9.90
C LYS A 194 8.52 2.31 10.03
N LEU A 195 8.29 1.67 11.16
CA LEU A 195 7.02 1.02 11.50
C LEU A 195 5.89 2.07 11.62
N PRO A 196 4.69 1.81 11.08
CA PRO A 196 3.53 2.68 11.28
C PRO A 196 2.85 2.40 12.62
N SER A 197 2.14 3.37 13.17
CA SER A 197 1.45 3.24 14.47
C SER A 197 0.22 2.33 14.43
N ASN A 198 -0.33 2.10 13.26
CA ASN A 198 -1.51 1.24 13.04
C ASN A 198 -1.16 -0.16 12.52
N ASP A 199 0.11 -0.46 12.29
CA ASP A 199 0.66 -1.80 12.03
C ASP A 199 2.14 -1.86 12.47
N PRO A 200 2.44 -1.85 13.76
CA PRO A 200 3.82 -1.79 14.24
C PRO A 200 4.54 -3.15 14.27
N LEU A 201 3.90 -4.23 13.81
CA LEU A 201 4.39 -5.60 14.04
C LEU A 201 4.73 -6.38 12.77
N THR A 202 3.99 -6.19 11.68
CA THR A 202 4.11 -7.00 10.45
C THR A 202 5.52 -7.01 9.88
N ALA A 203 6.14 -5.85 9.67
CA ALA A 203 7.49 -5.80 9.10
C ALA A 203 8.53 -6.49 9.98
N THR A 204 8.41 -6.35 11.31
CA THR A 204 9.33 -7.01 12.26
C THR A 204 9.14 -8.53 12.23
N ALA A 205 7.91 -9.04 12.10
CA ALA A 205 7.64 -10.48 11.99
C ALA A 205 8.23 -11.08 10.72
N ILE A 206 8.08 -10.40 9.57
CA ILE A 206 8.68 -10.83 8.30
C ILE A 206 10.22 -10.87 8.41
N LEU A 207 10.85 -9.80 8.91
CA LEU A 207 12.31 -9.76 9.06
C LEU A 207 12.82 -10.76 10.11
N ALA A 208 12.04 -11.04 11.16
CA ALA A 208 12.39 -12.08 12.12
C ALA A 208 12.35 -13.48 11.49
N THR A 209 11.37 -13.75 10.62
CA THR A 209 11.31 -14.99 9.82
C THR A 209 12.51 -15.08 8.88
N MET A 210 12.87 -13.99 8.16
CA MET A 210 14.07 -13.96 7.32
C MET A 210 15.34 -14.29 8.10
N ARG A 211 15.50 -13.72 9.31
CA ARG A 211 16.63 -14.02 10.19
C ARG A 211 16.65 -15.49 10.63
N ASP A 212 15.49 -16.08 10.88
CA ASP A 212 15.40 -17.46 11.35
C ASP A 212 15.68 -18.46 10.21
N VAL A 213 15.47 -18.08 8.95
CA VAL A 213 15.91 -18.82 7.76
C VAL A 213 17.44 -18.78 7.62
N ASP A 214 18.04 -17.60 7.57
CA ASP A 214 19.51 -17.42 7.56
C ASP A 214 19.90 -16.06 8.17
N LYS A 215 20.36 -16.10 9.41
CA LYS A 215 20.84 -14.91 10.13
C LYS A 215 22.06 -14.25 9.49
N THR A 216 22.85 -15.02 8.73
CA THR A 216 24.12 -14.56 8.16
C THR A 216 23.94 -13.96 6.75
N HIS A 217 22.80 -14.17 6.13
CA HIS A 217 22.50 -13.69 4.79
C HIS A 217 22.64 -12.15 4.71
N PRO A 218 23.32 -11.60 3.69
CA PRO A 218 23.53 -10.15 3.55
C PRO A 218 22.23 -9.33 3.60
N VAL A 219 21.15 -9.81 2.99
CA VAL A 219 19.84 -9.14 3.08
C VAL A 219 19.44 -8.93 4.53
N VAL A 220 19.57 -9.91 5.41
CA VAL A 220 19.22 -9.81 6.84
C VAL A 220 20.10 -8.78 7.58
N LYS A 221 21.40 -8.73 7.24
CA LYS A 221 22.32 -7.75 7.83
C LYS A 221 22.04 -6.30 7.42
N HIS A 222 21.38 -6.12 6.28
CA HIS A 222 21.07 -4.81 5.71
C HIS A 222 19.61 -4.40 5.88
N PHE A 223 18.93 -4.93 6.91
CA PHE A 223 17.58 -4.50 7.31
C PHE A 223 17.49 -4.13 8.78
N SER A 224 16.74 -3.05 9.04
CA SER A 224 16.39 -2.62 10.39
C SER A 224 14.93 -2.20 10.44
N THR A 225 14.16 -2.65 11.46
CA THR A 225 12.84 -2.10 11.80
C THR A 225 12.94 -1.22 13.03
N VAL A 226 12.34 -0.04 12.96
CA VAL A 226 12.34 0.93 14.06
C VAL A 226 11.02 1.70 14.09
N TYR A 227 10.63 2.14 15.28
CA TYR A 227 9.49 3.02 15.47
C TYR A 227 9.90 4.32 16.14
N TRP A 228 9.36 5.42 15.64
CA TRP A 228 9.32 6.71 16.34
C TRP A 228 8.02 7.43 15.96
N LYS A 229 7.56 8.30 16.85
CA LYS A 229 6.39 9.13 16.57
C LYS A 229 6.76 10.15 15.49
N GLY A 230 5.99 10.19 14.41
CA GLY A 230 6.19 11.18 13.34
C GLY A 230 6.15 12.61 13.91
N GLY A 231 7.12 13.44 13.52
CA GLY A 231 7.31 14.78 14.07
C GLY A 231 8.23 14.84 15.29
N ASP A 232 8.91 13.75 15.65
CA ASP A 232 10.07 13.79 16.54
C ASP A 232 11.25 14.45 15.83
N GLN A 233 11.23 15.78 15.79
CA GLN A 233 12.19 16.58 15.02
C GLN A 233 13.64 16.38 15.47
N GLU A 234 13.86 16.07 16.75
CA GLU A 234 15.24 15.84 17.26
C GLU A 234 15.80 14.55 16.63
N PHE A 235 15.05 13.45 16.72
CA PHE A 235 15.48 12.18 16.16
C PHE A 235 15.52 12.23 14.62
N GLU A 236 14.49 12.78 13.99
CA GLU A 236 14.37 12.86 12.53
C GLU A 236 15.51 13.67 11.91
N ARG A 237 15.92 14.82 12.47
CA ARG A 237 17.08 15.61 12.00
C ARG A 237 18.41 14.87 12.14
N ARG A 238 18.55 14.01 13.15
CA ARG A 238 19.75 13.19 13.32
C ARG A 238 19.82 12.03 12.34
N LEU A 239 18.68 11.44 11.99
CA LEU A 239 18.60 10.33 11.04
C LEU A 239 18.65 10.82 9.58
N VAL A 240 17.85 11.83 9.23
CA VAL A 240 17.64 12.31 7.86
C VAL A 240 18.79 13.27 7.47
N THR A 241 19.90 12.69 7.15
CA THR A 241 21.10 13.41 6.67
C THR A 241 21.70 12.67 5.48
N PRO A 242 22.37 13.34 4.53
CA PRO A 242 23.04 12.69 3.38
C PRO A 242 24.14 11.69 3.78
N PHE A 243 24.69 11.81 5.00
CA PHE A 243 25.64 10.83 5.53
C PHE A 243 24.99 9.50 5.86
N ASN A 244 23.74 9.54 6.35
CA ASN A 244 23.00 8.36 6.80
C ASN A 244 22.15 7.75 5.71
N LEU A 245 21.53 8.57 4.85
CA LEU A 245 20.53 8.18 3.88
C LEU A 245 20.81 8.75 2.49
N GLU A 246 20.51 7.98 1.46
CA GLU A 246 20.57 8.41 0.05
C GLU A 246 19.15 8.44 -0.56
N LYS A 247 18.24 7.59 -0.08
CA LYS A 247 16.86 7.48 -0.56
C LYS A 247 15.88 7.45 0.60
N ILE A 248 14.73 8.08 0.41
CA ILE A 248 13.57 7.92 1.29
C ILE A 248 12.38 7.52 0.45
N ILE A 249 11.79 6.36 0.75
CA ILE A 249 10.58 5.84 0.12
C ILE A 249 9.44 6.01 1.12
N ALA A 250 8.49 6.90 0.83
CA ALA A 250 7.45 7.27 1.79
C ALA A 250 6.05 6.96 1.25
N TRP A 251 5.34 6.09 1.98
CA TRP A 251 3.92 5.81 1.84
C TRP A 251 3.17 6.52 2.96
N GLY A 252 2.16 7.28 2.65
CA GLY A 252 1.39 7.90 3.73
C GLY A 252 0.35 8.92 3.30
N GLY A 253 -0.44 9.37 4.27
CA GLY A 253 -1.41 10.45 4.08
C GLY A 253 -0.74 11.82 3.95
N HIS A 254 -1.53 12.82 3.55
CA HIS A 254 -1.05 14.19 3.26
C HIS A 254 -0.14 14.80 4.34
N SER A 255 -0.50 14.65 5.62
CA SER A 255 0.30 15.19 6.74
C SER A 255 1.66 14.52 6.86
N SER A 256 1.73 13.20 6.70
CA SER A 256 2.98 12.43 6.75
C SER A 256 3.91 12.83 5.60
N ILE A 257 3.40 12.86 4.38
CA ILE A 257 4.18 13.25 3.20
C ILE A 257 4.65 14.71 3.30
N ARG A 258 3.79 15.61 3.77
CA ARG A 258 4.18 17.01 3.99
C ARG A 258 5.32 17.14 4.99
N ASN A 259 5.24 16.44 6.11
CA ASN A 259 6.26 16.48 7.15
C ASN A 259 7.61 15.97 6.64
N ILE A 260 7.62 14.85 5.91
CA ILE A 260 8.88 14.32 5.38
C ILE A 260 9.49 15.23 4.30
N LYS A 261 8.67 15.85 3.44
CA LYS A 261 9.13 16.84 2.44
C LYS A 261 9.84 18.04 3.08
N GLN A 262 9.48 18.42 4.30
CA GLN A 262 10.12 19.49 5.05
C GLN A 262 11.47 19.09 5.69
N LEU A 263 11.68 17.79 5.91
CA LEU A 263 12.90 17.28 6.53
C LEU A 263 13.99 16.97 5.50
N VAL A 264 13.62 16.68 4.26
CA VAL A 264 14.55 16.22 3.23
C VAL A 264 15.30 17.41 2.64
N GLY A 265 16.61 17.43 2.88
CA GLY A 265 17.52 18.39 2.28
C GLY A 265 18.15 17.89 0.99
N PRO A 266 18.99 18.71 0.35
CA PRO A 266 19.76 18.33 -0.85
C PRO A 266 20.60 17.05 -0.61
N GLY A 267 20.70 16.22 -1.65
CA GLY A 267 21.50 14.99 -1.62
C GLY A 267 20.72 13.73 -1.22
N ILE A 268 19.47 13.84 -0.80
CA ILE A 268 18.59 12.71 -0.54
C ILE A 268 17.45 12.72 -1.57
N ASP A 269 17.27 11.63 -2.30
CA ASP A 269 16.13 11.47 -3.22
C ASP A 269 14.91 11.00 -2.44
N LEU A 270 13.81 11.75 -2.55
CA LEU A 270 12.54 11.44 -1.93
C LEU A 270 11.57 10.85 -2.95
N ILE A 271 11.19 9.60 -2.74
CA ILE A 271 10.23 8.85 -3.55
C ILE A 271 8.93 8.78 -2.75
N THR A 272 7.91 9.55 -3.15
CA THR A 272 6.62 9.54 -2.47
C THR A 272 5.60 8.74 -3.24
N LEU A 273 4.87 7.90 -2.51
CA LEU A 273 3.62 7.31 -2.96
C LEU A 273 2.52 8.11 -2.24
N ASP A 274 2.05 9.13 -2.94
CA ASP A 274 1.17 10.15 -2.39
C ASP A 274 -0.25 9.58 -2.14
N PRO A 275 -1.05 10.21 -1.28
CA PRO A 275 -2.44 9.82 -1.08
C PRO A 275 -3.22 9.90 -2.38
N LYS A 276 -3.84 8.80 -2.76
CA LYS A 276 -4.61 8.63 -4.00
C LYS A 276 -6.00 8.07 -3.70
N PHE A 277 -6.89 8.20 -4.66
CA PHE A 277 -8.21 7.57 -4.67
C PHE A 277 -8.49 6.98 -6.05
N SER A 278 -9.49 6.12 -6.12
CA SER A 278 -9.87 5.45 -7.37
C SER A 278 -11.35 5.68 -7.67
N ILE A 279 -11.68 5.56 -8.94
CA ILE A 279 -13.03 5.75 -9.48
C ILE A 279 -13.39 4.63 -10.44
N SER A 280 -14.67 4.56 -10.83
CA SER A 280 -15.12 3.71 -11.93
C SER A 280 -15.85 4.53 -12.97
N ILE A 281 -15.68 4.20 -14.25
CA ILE A 281 -16.43 4.75 -15.38
C ILE A 281 -17.17 3.59 -16.06
N ILE A 282 -18.50 3.68 -16.09
CA ILE A 282 -19.37 2.61 -16.53
C ILE A 282 -20.21 3.12 -17.71
N GLY A 283 -20.04 2.48 -18.86
CA GLY A 283 -20.71 2.83 -20.10
C GLY A 283 -22.16 2.39 -20.16
N GLU A 284 -22.86 2.89 -21.17
CA GLU A 284 -24.30 2.68 -21.38
C GLU A 284 -24.70 1.21 -21.58
N ASP A 285 -23.80 0.37 -22.12
CA ASP A 285 -24.00 -1.08 -22.31
C ASP A 285 -24.36 -1.78 -20.98
N ALA A 286 -23.88 -1.27 -19.85
CA ALA A 286 -24.21 -1.78 -18.51
C ALA A 286 -25.68 -1.63 -18.14
N PHE A 287 -26.43 -0.80 -18.85
CA PHE A 287 -27.79 -0.38 -18.51
C PHE A 287 -28.83 -0.83 -19.53
N GLU A 288 -28.52 -1.77 -20.43
CA GLU A 288 -29.44 -2.28 -21.44
C GLU A 288 -30.53 -3.14 -20.80
N THR A 289 -30.16 -4.02 -19.85
CA THR A 289 -31.07 -4.91 -19.15
C THR A 289 -30.82 -4.89 -17.65
N GLU A 290 -31.83 -5.26 -16.86
CA GLU A 290 -31.66 -5.34 -15.39
C GLU A 290 -30.65 -6.42 -14.99
N GLU A 291 -30.56 -7.54 -15.74
CA GLU A 291 -29.56 -8.59 -15.52
C GLU A 291 -28.14 -8.03 -15.71
N GLU A 292 -27.92 -7.22 -16.75
CA GLU A 292 -26.63 -6.59 -17.00
C GLU A 292 -26.30 -5.53 -15.93
N ILE A 293 -27.27 -4.71 -15.51
CA ILE A 293 -27.11 -3.80 -14.36
C ILE A 293 -26.63 -4.55 -13.13
N SER A 294 -27.28 -5.66 -12.79
CA SER A 294 -26.94 -6.49 -11.63
C SER A 294 -25.52 -7.07 -11.76
N ARG A 295 -25.18 -7.62 -12.93
CA ARG A 295 -23.84 -8.19 -13.20
C ARG A 295 -22.73 -7.14 -13.06
N VAL A 296 -22.93 -5.97 -13.64
CA VAL A 296 -21.95 -4.88 -13.57
C VAL A 296 -21.83 -4.29 -12.17
N ALA A 297 -22.95 -4.19 -11.43
CA ALA A 297 -22.94 -3.77 -10.04
C ALA A 297 -22.17 -4.76 -9.14
N PHE A 298 -22.23 -6.08 -9.41
CA PHE A 298 -21.41 -7.08 -8.73
C PHE A 298 -19.90 -6.83 -8.95
N LEU A 299 -19.47 -6.61 -10.20
CA LEU A 299 -18.07 -6.30 -10.51
C LEU A 299 -17.62 -5.01 -9.82
N ALA A 300 -18.45 -3.98 -9.86
CA ALA A 300 -18.16 -2.70 -9.21
C ALA A 300 -18.09 -2.81 -7.67
N ALA A 301 -18.86 -3.72 -7.07
CA ALA A 301 -18.79 -4.00 -5.64
C ALA A 301 -17.45 -4.60 -5.23
N LEU A 302 -16.83 -5.46 -6.06
CA LEU A 302 -15.46 -5.96 -5.82
C LEU A 302 -14.43 -4.84 -5.76
N ASP A 303 -14.54 -3.84 -6.65
CA ASP A 303 -13.64 -2.71 -6.70
C ASP A 303 -13.87 -1.70 -5.56
N SER A 304 -15.09 -1.64 -5.01
CA SER A 304 -15.46 -0.62 -4.02
C SER A 304 -15.38 -1.10 -2.59
N ALA A 305 -15.64 -2.39 -2.34
CA ALA A 305 -15.73 -2.92 -0.98
C ALA A 305 -14.43 -3.50 -0.44
N ALA A 306 -13.47 -3.85 -1.31
CA ALA A 306 -12.21 -4.48 -0.91
C ALA A 306 -11.51 -3.71 0.22
N TYR A 307 -11.00 -4.45 1.22
CA TYR A 307 -10.35 -3.88 2.41
C TYR A 307 -11.18 -2.81 3.12
N ASN A 308 -12.51 -2.91 3.11
CA ASN A 308 -13.43 -1.89 3.64
C ASN A 308 -13.12 -0.47 3.11
N GLN A 309 -12.64 -0.36 1.88
CA GLN A 309 -12.18 0.89 1.25
C GLN A 309 -10.89 1.52 1.84
N GLU A 310 -10.13 0.81 2.67
CA GLU A 310 -8.86 1.32 3.23
C GLU A 310 -7.73 1.38 2.19
N ALA A 311 -7.82 0.62 1.09
CA ALA A 311 -6.84 0.66 0.01
C ALA A 311 -7.13 1.80 -0.99
N CYS A 312 -6.06 2.46 -1.50
CA CYS A 312 -6.17 3.53 -2.48
C CYS A 312 -6.75 3.08 -3.84
N VAL A 313 -6.59 1.81 -4.18
CA VAL A 313 -7.11 1.21 -5.41
C VAL A 313 -8.62 1.03 -5.41
N THR A 314 -9.29 1.17 -4.26
CA THR A 314 -10.74 0.95 -4.16
C THR A 314 -11.53 2.14 -4.70
N SER A 315 -12.52 1.84 -5.52
CA SER A 315 -13.37 2.84 -6.16
C SER A 315 -14.32 3.50 -5.15
N ARG A 316 -14.41 4.82 -5.21
CA ARG A 316 -15.24 5.62 -4.29
C ARG A 316 -16.32 6.42 -5.02
N THR A 317 -16.14 6.64 -6.30
CA THR A 317 -17.08 7.37 -7.15
C THR A 317 -17.26 6.58 -8.44
N HIS A 318 -18.50 6.33 -8.81
CA HIS A 318 -18.88 5.67 -10.05
C HIS A 318 -19.58 6.66 -10.94
N PHE A 319 -18.96 7.01 -12.06
CA PHE A 319 -19.61 7.74 -13.14
C PHE A 319 -20.29 6.73 -14.05
N VAL A 320 -21.60 6.86 -14.19
CA VAL A 320 -22.42 5.91 -14.92
C VAL A 320 -23.16 6.61 -16.05
N LYS A 321 -22.88 6.22 -17.31
CA LYS A 321 -23.54 6.83 -18.47
C LYS A 321 -24.95 6.25 -18.62
N THR A 322 -25.91 6.86 -17.92
CA THR A 322 -27.29 6.39 -17.87
C THR A 322 -28.22 7.44 -17.25
N THR A 323 -29.54 7.18 -17.25
CA THR A 323 -30.52 8.04 -16.56
C THR A 323 -30.45 7.88 -15.03
N PRO A 324 -30.89 8.88 -14.26
CA PRO A 324 -30.93 8.79 -12.79
C PRO A 324 -31.75 7.59 -12.27
N GLU A 325 -32.82 7.19 -12.95
CA GLU A 325 -33.64 6.04 -12.55
C GLU A 325 -32.88 4.72 -12.65
N LYS A 326 -32.15 4.50 -13.76
CA LYS A 326 -31.33 3.31 -13.94
C LYS A 326 -30.09 3.32 -13.02
N ALA A 327 -29.53 4.52 -12.76
CA ALA A 327 -28.45 4.69 -11.77
C ALA A 327 -28.92 4.30 -10.35
N SER A 328 -30.16 4.62 -10.01
CA SER A 328 -30.79 4.20 -8.73
C SER A 328 -30.97 2.69 -8.64
N ILE A 329 -31.33 2.02 -9.74
CA ILE A 329 -31.42 0.54 -9.79
C ILE A 329 -30.02 -0.07 -9.57
N TYR A 330 -29.01 0.44 -10.31
CA TYR A 330 -27.62 0.04 -10.15
C TYR A 330 -27.12 0.23 -8.71
N ALA A 331 -27.41 1.36 -8.09
CA ALA A 331 -27.02 1.67 -6.71
C ALA A 331 -27.56 0.67 -5.68
N ARG A 332 -28.80 0.18 -5.88
CA ARG A 332 -29.40 -0.85 -5.02
C ARG A 332 -28.66 -2.19 -5.13
N TYR A 333 -28.37 -2.65 -6.36
CA TYR A 333 -27.57 -3.85 -6.56
C TYR A 333 -26.14 -3.69 -6.04
N LEU A 334 -25.51 -2.54 -6.29
CA LEU A 334 -24.18 -2.22 -5.78
C LEU A 334 -24.13 -2.31 -4.25
N TYR A 335 -25.09 -1.67 -3.57
CA TYR A 335 -25.18 -1.73 -2.12
C TYR A 335 -25.35 -3.16 -1.62
N GLN A 336 -26.28 -3.91 -2.21
CA GLN A 336 -26.52 -5.32 -1.86
C GLN A 336 -25.21 -6.13 -1.98
N PHE A 337 -24.55 -6.11 -3.13
CA PHE A 337 -23.32 -6.87 -3.35
C PHE A 337 -22.16 -6.40 -2.49
N MET A 338 -22.09 -5.13 -2.14
CA MET A 338 -21.08 -4.63 -1.17
C MET A 338 -21.30 -5.22 0.23
N GLN A 339 -22.53 -5.57 0.62
CA GLN A 339 -22.81 -6.21 1.91
C GLN A 339 -22.59 -7.74 1.87
N GLU A 340 -22.74 -8.36 0.70
CA GLU A 340 -22.63 -9.81 0.48
C GLU A 340 -21.21 -10.29 0.18
N GLN A 341 -20.19 -9.42 0.29
CA GLN A 341 -18.78 -9.79 0.04
C GLN A 341 -18.27 -10.85 1.01
N ASP A 342 -17.33 -11.67 0.54
CA ASP A 342 -16.61 -12.60 1.40
C ASP A 342 -15.97 -11.84 2.58
N PRO A 343 -16.12 -12.32 3.83
CA PRO A 343 -15.54 -11.64 5.01
C PRO A 343 -14.03 -11.47 4.99
N SER A 344 -13.31 -12.21 4.15
CA SER A 344 -11.87 -12.04 3.93
C SER A 344 -11.54 -10.80 3.08
N LEU A 345 -12.48 -10.31 2.29
CA LEU A 345 -12.35 -9.15 1.42
C LEU A 345 -12.97 -7.90 2.03
N SER A 346 -14.17 -8.03 2.60
CA SER A 346 -14.93 -6.91 3.12
C SER A 346 -15.93 -7.36 4.20
N THR A 347 -16.10 -6.52 5.20
CA THR A 347 -17.08 -6.70 6.29
C THR A 347 -17.71 -5.36 6.64
N LYS A 348 -18.52 -5.31 7.68
CA LYS A 348 -18.91 -4.04 8.28
C LYS A 348 -17.65 -3.34 8.82
N PRO A 349 -17.40 -2.07 8.50
CA PRO A 349 -16.25 -1.32 9.03
C PRO A 349 -16.18 -1.35 10.56
N LYS A 350 -14.97 -1.47 11.09
CA LYS A 350 -14.72 -1.50 12.54
C LYS A 350 -15.08 -0.18 13.23
N SER A 351 -14.90 0.92 12.53
CA SER A 351 -15.30 2.27 12.98
C SER A 351 -15.93 3.03 11.82
N PHE A 352 -16.90 3.86 12.13
CA PHE A 352 -17.56 4.73 11.17
C PHE A 352 -17.54 6.16 11.72
N PRO A 353 -16.81 7.11 11.09
CA PRO A 353 -16.66 8.46 11.59
C PRO A 353 -18.02 9.16 11.79
N ALA A 354 -18.19 9.83 12.91
CA ALA A 354 -19.43 10.58 13.20
C ALA A 354 -19.72 11.65 12.12
N SER A 355 -18.70 12.37 11.67
CA SER A 355 -18.84 13.36 10.60
C SER A 355 -19.30 12.75 9.28
N LEU A 356 -18.82 11.54 8.92
CA LEU A 356 -19.30 10.84 7.73
C LEU A 356 -20.77 10.44 7.88
N LYS A 357 -21.18 9.97 9.06
CA LYS A 357 -22.57 9.62 9.35
C LYS A 357 -23.48 10.86 9.25
N GLU A 358 -23.07 11.97 9.85
CA GLU A 358 -23.80 13.23 9.80
C GLU A 358 -23.95 13.74 8.35
N ASN A 359 -22.89 13.65 7.54
CA ASN A 359 -22.93 14.01 6.13
C ASN A 359 -23.94 13.14 5.35
N ILE A 360 -23.89 11.81 5.53
CA ILE A 360 -24.82 10.87 4.87
C ILE A 360 -26.28 11.17 5.30
N GLU A 361 -26.52 11.35 6.59
CA GLU A 361 -27.86 11.65 7.09
C GLU A 361 -28.40 12.99 6.56
N SER A 362 -27.54 14.00 6.40
CA SER A 362 -27.97 15.30 5.84
C SER A 362 -28.46 15.18 4.39
N LEU A 363 -27.87 14.30 3.58
CA LEU A 363 -28.31 14.09 2.20
C LEU A 363 -29.70 13.47 2.10
N ARG A 364 -30.16 12.72 3.12
CA ARG A 364 -31.53 12.15 3.13
C ARG A 364 -32.64 13.18 3.15
N TYR A 365 -32.32 14.42 3.57
CA TYR A 365 -33.28 15.55 3.51
C TYR A 365 -33.31 16.21 2.12
N LEU A 366 -32.32 15.94 1.26
CA LEU A 366 -32.18 16.51 -0.08
C LEU A 366 -32.64 15.51 -1.16
N LYS A 367 -33.85 14.98 -1.03
CA LYS A 367 -34.39 13.86 -1.84
C LYS A 367 -34.48 14.16 -3.34
N ASP A 368 -34.61 15.42 -3.71
CA ASP A 368 -34.64 15.82 -5.13
C ASP A 368 -33.23 15.77 -5.78
N PHE A 369 -32.17 15.71 -4.96
CA PHE A 369 -30.78 15.74 -5.41
C PHE A 369 -30.07 14.41 -5.15
N TYR A 370 -30.42 13.70 -4.08
CA TYR A 370 -29.71 12.48 -3.66
C TYR A 370 -30.67 11.36 -3.23
N GLU A 371 -30.37 10.14 -3.69
CA GLU A 371 -30.95 8.91 -3.12
C GLU A 371 -29.87 8.21 -2.28
N VAL A 372 -30.16 7.91 -1.02
CA VAL A 372 -29.19 7.31 -0.08
C VAL A 372 -29.67 5.95 0.35
N ILE A 373 -28.84 4.92 0.15
CA ILE A 373 -29.08 3.53 0.52
C ILE A 373 -28.05 3.10 1.57
N GLY A 374 -28.50 2.57 2.72
CA GLY A 374 -27.62 2.14 3.83
C GLY A 374 -27.01 3.31 4.63
N GLY A 375 -26.00 3.03 5.44
CA GLY A 375 -25.25 4.02 6.27
C GLY A 375 -25.81 4.22 7.68
N GLU A 376 -26.98 3.72 7.99
CA GLU A 376 -27.67 3.94 9.29
C GLU A 376 -26.91 3.31 10.46
N HIS A 377 -26.33 2.12 10.22
CA HIS A 377 -25.63 1.33 11.23
C HIS A 377 -24.10 1.30 11.06
N GLY A 378 -23.54 2.18 10.18
CA GLY A 378 -22.11 2.22 9.90
C GLY A 378 -21.59 1.06 9.04
N GLU A 379 -22.47 0.47 8.23
CA GLU A 379 -22.17 -0.63 7.29
C GLU A 379 -21.65 -0.14 5.94
N GLY A 380 -21.62 1.17 5.73
CA GLY A 380 -21.37 1.82 4.45
C GLY A 380 -22.66 2.24 3.76
N ALA A 381 -22.55 3.06 2.72
CA ALA A 381 -23.70 3.59 1.98
C ALA A 381 -23.41 3.68 0.48
N VAL A 382 -24.47 3.65 -0.33
CA VAL A 382 -24.41 4.07 -1.74
C VAL A 382 -25.31 5.28 -1.90
N ILE A 383 -24.76 6.33 -2.50
CA ILE A 383 -25.42 7.62 -2.67
C ILE A 383 -25.50 7.90 -4.17
N THR A 384 -26.71 7.97 -4.71
CA THR A 384 -26.93 8.37 -6.10
C THR A 384 -27.17 9.88 -6.17
N SER A 385 -26.36 10.58 -6.97
CA SER A 385 -26.48 11.99 -7.24
C SER A 385 -27.46 12.23 -8.38
N LEU A 386 -28.75 12.38 -8.09
CA LEU A 386 -29.82 12.45 -9.10
C LEU A 386 -29.68 13.65 -10.07
N ALA A 387 -29.08 14.73 -9.60
CA ALA A 387 -28.84 15.94 -10.39
C ALA A 387 -27.41 15.96 -11.03
N GLY A 388 -26.64 14.86 -10.97
CA GLY A 388 -25.29 14.78 -11.53
C GLY A 388 -24.19 15.44 -10.67
N GLU A 389 -24.52 16.08 -9.55
CA GLU A 389 -23.54 16.74 -8.70
C GLU A 389 -22.96 15.79 -7.63
N PRO A 390 -21.61 15.66 -7.50
CA PRO A 390 -21.02 14.80 -6.52
C PRO A 390 -21.30 15.25 -5.08
N VAL A 391 -21.16 14.34 -4.13
CA VAL A 391 -21.17 14.67 -2.71
C VAL A 391 -19.94 15.54 -2.36
N GLU A 392 -20.10 16.50 -1.45
CA GLU A 392 -19.04 17.43 -1.05
C GLU A 392 -18.02 16.84 -0.06
N PHE A 393 -18.21 15.62 0.40
CA PHE A 393 -17.31 14.94 1.32
C PHE A 393 -16.60 13.76 0.65
N PHE A 394 -15.48 13.31 1.23
CA PHE A 394 -14.72 12.17 0.74
C PHE A 394 -15.40 10.84 1.14
N PRO A 395 -15.94 10.06 0.19
CA PRO A 395 -16.54 8.78 0.48
C PRO A 395 -15.50 7.80 1.05
N SER A 396 -15.80 7.19 2.20
CA SER A 396 -14.95 6.24 2.90
C SER A 396 -15.78 5.21 3.66
N CYS A 397 -15.15 4.23 4.28
CA CYS A 397 -15.84 3.21 5.07
C CYS A 397 -16.97 2.50 4.30
N LYS A 398 -16.67 2.02 3.09
CA LYS A 398 -17.65 1.40 2.17
C LYS A 398 -18.76 2.37 1.72
N THR A 399 -18.46 3.63 1.60
CA THR A 399 -19.39 4.62 1.03
C THR A 399 -19.00 4.89 -0.42
N VAL A 400 -19.96 4.86 -1.33
CA VAL A 400 -19.78 5.09 -2.76
C VAL A 400 -20.75 6.15 -3.25
N ASN A 401 -20.26 7.09 -4.05
CA ASN A 401 -21.09 8.04 -4.76
C ASN A 401 -21.28 7.57 -6.21
N VAL A 402 -22.52 7.36 -6.63
CA VAL A 402 -22.93 7.02 -8.00
C VAL A 402 -23.43 8.30 -8.66
N ILE A 403 -22.83 8.68 -9.78
CA ILE A 403 -23.11 9.91 -10.50
C ILE A 403 -23.56 9.57 -11.91
N PRO A 404 -24.84 9.69 -12.27
CA PRO A 404 -25.27 9.57 -13.65
C PRO A 404 -24.68 10.72 -14.46
N VAL A 405 -24.20 10.42 -15.66
CA VAL A 405 -23.64 11.37 -16.61
C VAL A 405 -24.26 11.17 -17.98
N ASP A 406 -24.45 12.24 -18.72
CA ASP A 406 -24.91 12.19 -20.11
C ASP A 406 -23.72 11.97 -21.07
N ASP A 407 -22.54 12.50 -20.70
CA ASP A 407 -21.31 12.40 -21.47
C ASP A 407 -20.13 12.02 -20.55
N TYR A 408 -19.18 11.22 -21.08
CA TYR A 408 -17.95 10.87 -20.34
C TYR A 408 -17.09 12.11 -20.02
N GLN A 409 -17.24 13.22 -20.75
CA GLN A 409 -16.55 14.46 -20.48
C GLN A 409 -16.80 14.96 -19.05
N GLU A 410 -18.00 14.76 -18.51
CA GLU A 410 -18.36 15.12 -17.13
C GLU A 410 -17.54 14.32 -16.11
N ALA A 411 -17.29 13.03 -16.38
CA ALA A 411 -16.41 12.19 -15.56
C ALA A 411 -14.95 12.65 -15.70
N LEU A 412 -14.49 12.91 -16.92
CA LEU A 412 -13.12 13.33 -17.22
C LEU A 412 -12.76 14.65 -16.53
N GLU A 413 -13.67 15.63 -16.46
CA GLU A 413 -13.44 16.92 -15.80
C GLU A 413 -13.20 16.80 -14.28
N ARG A 414 -13.63 15.69 -13.66
CA ARG A 414 -13.46 15.41 -12.23
C ARG A 414 -12.22 14.56 -11.92
N VAL A 415 -11.53 14.10 -12.94
CA VAL A 415 -10.27 13.35 -12.81
C VAL A 415 -9.10 14.29 -12.57
N THR A 416 -8.22 13.91 -11.65
CA THR A 416 -7.03 14.70 -11.31
C THR A 416 -5.82 13.77 -11.12
N ILE A 417 -4.65 14.35 -10.91
CA ILE A 417 -3.41 13.62 -10.58
C ILE A 417 -3.53 12.79 -9.28
N ALA A 418 -4.56 13.02 -8.46
CA ALA A 418 -4.86 12.21 -7.29
C ALA A 418 -5.66 10.96 -7.63
N THR A 419 -6.17 10.82 -8.85
CA THR A 419 -6.86 9.62 -9.33
C THR A 419 -5.84 8.55 -9.69
N GLN A 420 -5.81 7.46 -8.92
CA GLN A 420 -4.86 6.36 -9.13
C GLN A 420 -5.36 5.37 -10.16
N THR A 421 -6.46 4.68 -9.84
CA THR A 421 -7.01 3.59 -10.65
C THR A 421 -8.39 3.97 -11.16
N VAL A 422 -8.64 3.67 -12.44
CA VAL A 422 -9.97 3.76 -13.04
C VAL A 422 -10.41 2.37 -13.47
N GLY A 423 -11.49 1.87 -12.83
CA GLY A 423 -12.19 0.67 -13.25
C GLY A 423 -13.15 1.01 -14.38
N ILE A 424 -13.03 0.36 -15.54
CA ILE A 424 -13.79 0.72 -16.74
C ILE A 424 -14.61 -0.48 -17.21
N TYR A 425 -15.86 -0.20 -17.58
CA TYR A 425 -16.77 -1.13 -18.24
C TYR A 425 -17.57 -0.37 -19.34
N PRO A 426 -17.76 -0.95 -20.54
CA PRO A 426 -17.16 -2.20 -21.04
C PRO A 426 -15.66 -2.05 -21.37
N GLU A 427 -15.01 -3.17 -21.72
CA GLU A 427 -13.55 -3.20 -21.93
C GLU A 427 -13.08 -2.29 -23.08
N ASN A 428 -13.85 -2.21 -24.17
CA ASN A 428 -13.53 -1.36 -25.33
C ASN A 428 -13.57 0.14 -24.99
N LEU A 429 -14.34 0.56 -23.98
CA LEU A 429 -14.38 1.95 -23.54
C LEU A 429 -13.02 2.43 -22.99
N LYS A 430 -12.14 1.52 -22.55
CA LYS A 430 -10.78 1.89 -22.16
C LYS A 430 -10.00 2.51 -23.31
N GLU A 431 -10.09 1.92 -24.51
CA GLU A 431 -9.36 2.40 -25.69
C GLU A 431 -9.80 3.83 -26.08
N GLU A 432 -11.06 4.17 -25.85
CA GLU A 432 -11.60 5.50 -26.12
C GLU A 432 -11.15 6.56 -25.12
N LEU A 433 -11.02 6.19 -23.82
CA LEU A 433 -10.82 7.14 -22.74
C LEU A 433 -9.37 7.25 -22.25
N ILE A 434 -8.50 6.30 -22.62
CA ILE A 434 -7.18 6.15 -22.00
C ILE A 434 -6.32 7.41 -22.17
N ASP A 435 -6.26 8.01 -23.36
CA ASP A 435 -5.41 9.17 -23.62
C ASP A 435 -5.86 10.40 -22.84
N GLU A 436 -7.18 10.62 -22.76
CA GLU A 436 -7.77 11.72 -22.01
C GLU A 436 -7.56 11.55 -20.50
N LEU A 437 -7.70 10.34 -19.99
CA LEU A 437 -7.46 10.00 -18.58
C LEU A 437 -5.97 10.11 -18.23
N VAL A 438 -5.07 9.68 -19.12
CA VAL A 438 -3.62 9.86 -18.94
C VAL A 438 -3.25 11.33 -18.90
N ALA A 439 -3.81 12.15 -19.80
CA ALA A 439 -3.56 13.60 -19.83
C ALA A 439 -3.97 14.29 -18.52
N ARG A 440 -4.95 13.73 -17.78
CA ARG A 440 -5.41 14.22 -16.48
C ARG A 440 -4.69 13.60 -15.28
N GLY A 441 -3.79 12.64 -15.52
CA GLY A 441 -2.89 12.10 -14.52
C GLY A 441 -3.30 10.76 -13.91
N VAL A 442 -4.27 10.04 -14.51
CA VAL A 442 -4.58 8.65 -14.13
C VAL A 442 -3.37 7.75 -14.35
N GLN A 443 -3.16 6.83 -13.44
CA GLN A 443 -1.91 6.05 -13.40
C GLN A 443 -2.13 4.57 -13.67
N ARG A 444 -3.39 4.08 -13.56
CA ARG A 444 -3.71 2.67 -13.76
C ARG A 444 -5.13 2.51 -14.29
N PHE A 445 -5.26 1.67 -15.31
CA PHE A 445 -6.54 1.31 -15.93
C PHE A 445 -6.79 -0.18 -15.71
N VAL A 446 -8.00 -0.52 -15.28
CA VAL A 446 -8.40 -1.91 -15.07
C VAL A 446 -9.77 -2.17 -15.64
N SER A 447 -10.04 -3.42 -16.05
CA SER A 447 -11.42 -3.85 -16.26
C SER A 447 -12.15 -3.80 -14.93
N LEU A 448 -13.41 -3.38 -14.92
CA LEU A 448 -14.23 -3.32 -13.72
C LEU A 448 -14.20 -4.66 -12.97
N GLY A 449 -14.08 -4.62 -11.65
CA GLY A 449 -13.91 -5.79 -10.79
C GLY A 449 -12.46 -6.24 -10.59
N ARG A 450 -11.48 -5.50 -11.12
CA ARG A 450 -10.06 -5.87 -11.07
C ARG A 450 -9.18 -4.85 -10.32
N ALA A 451 -9.77 -3.85 -9.68
CA ALA A 451 -8.99 -2.81 -9.00
C ALA A 451 -8.14 -3.36 -7.86
N ALA A 452 -8.66 -4.30 -7.08
CA ALA A 452 -7.95 -4.95 -5.97
C ALA A 452 -6.91 -6.00 -6.42
N THR A 453 -6.92 -6.40 -7.69
CA THR A 453 -5.91 -7.33 -8.25
C THR A 453 -4.66 -6.54 -8.64
N GLY A 454 -3.58 -6.64 -7.85
CA GLY A 454 -2.35 -5.91 -8.14
C GLY A 454 -1.63 -6.42 -9.40
N SER A 455 -1.05 -5.50 -10.16
CA SER A 455 -0.10 -5.81 -11.24
C SER A 455 1.32 -5.78 -10.68
N ILE A 456 1.73 -6.87 -10.04
CA ILE A 456 3.06 -6.98 -9.42
C ILE A 456 4.13 -6.92 -10.52
N GLY A 457 5.13 -6.05 -10.34
CA GLY A 457 6.20 -5.82 -11.33
C GLY A 457 5.83 -4.85 -12.45
N ALA A 458 4.66 -4.22 -12.39
CA ALA A 458 4.32 -3.06 -13.23
C ALA A 458 4.65 -1.74 -12.48
N PRO A 459 4.74 -0.61 -13.18
CA PRO A 459 4.87 0.70 -12.55
C PRO A 459 3.79 0.93 -11.47
N HIS A 460 4.15 1.56 -10.37
CA HIS A 460 3.26 1.91 -9.28
C HIS A 460 3.22 3.43 -9.14
N ASP A 461 2.03 4.02 -9.13
CA ASP A 461 1.85 5.48 -9.07
C ASP A 461 2.66 6.23 -10.16
N ALA A 462 2.62 5.70 -11.39
CA ALA A 462 3.34 6.22 -12.56
C ALA A 462 4.88 6.25 -12.42
N ILE A 463 5.44 5.48 -11.50
CA ILE A 463 6.89 5.33 -11.34
C ILE A 463 7.30 3.85 -11.30
N GLU A 464 8.58 3.60 -11.49
CA GLU A 464 9.24 2.32 -11.24
C GLU A 464 9.98 2.43 -9.88
N PRO A 465 9.33 2.04 -8.76
CA PRO A 465 9.87 2.34 -7.43
C PRO A 465 11.24 1.72 -7.17
N MET A 466 11.48 0.47 -7.64
CA MET A 466 12.78 -0.19 -7.47
C MET A 466 13.86 0.48 -8.31
N ARG A 467 13.55 0.91 -9.54
CA ARG A 467 14.49 1.63 -10.39
C ARG A 467 14.93 2.94 -9.76
N ARG A 468 13.99 3.69 -9.18
CA ARG A 468 14.28 4.94 -8.45
C ARG A 468 15.02 4.69 -7.14
N ALA A 469 14.79 3.56 -6.47
CA ALA A 469 15.47 3.21 -5.23
C ALA A 469 16.96 2.89 -5.43
N CYS A 470 17.38 2.49 -6.63
CA CYS A 470 18.78 2.23 -6.97
C CYS A 470 19.57 3.50 -7.23
N LYS A 471 20.91 3.37 -7.10
CA LYS A 471 21.90 4.31 -7.63
C LYS A 471 22.38 3.80 -8.99
N TRP A 472 22.21 4.58 -10.02
CA TRP A 472 22.68 4.26 -11.37
C TRP A 472 24.05 4.90 -11.60
N ILE A 473 25.07 4.07 -11.75
CA ILE A 473 26.45 4.48 -11.87
C ILE A 473 26.91 4.27 -13.30
N VAL A 474 27.60 5.29 -13.84
CA VAL A 474 28.17 5.26 -15.18
C VAL A 474 29.71 5.19 -15.05
N ASN A 475 30.31 4.26 -15.79
CA ASN A 475 31.75 4.18 -16.02
C ASN A 475 32.02 4.51 -17.49
N GLU A 476 32.56 5.69 -17.74
CA GLU A 476 32.89 6.10 -19.10
C GLU A 476 34.19 5.43 -19.54
N ILE A 477 34.13 4.73 -20.66
CA ILE A 477 35.31 4.10 -21.28
C ILE A 477 35.91 5.11 -22.26
N GLY A 478 37.06 5.66 -21.90
CA GLY A 478 37.76 6.63 -22.72
C GLY A 478 38.13 6.10 -24.12
N TYR A 479 38.21 7.00 -25.07
CA TYR A 479 38.77 6.67 -26.38
C TYR A 479 40.28 6.36 -26.23
N PRO A 480 40.80 5.41 -27.04
CA PRO A 480 42.22 5.17 -27.11
C PRO A 480 42.97 6.37 -27.70
#